data_6c8254d20a8f72c1837d8add27cc4dd1
#
_entry.id   6c8254d20a8f72c1837d8add27cc4dd1
#
_cell.length_a   1.000
_cell.length_b   1.000
_cell.length_c   1.000
_cell.angle_alpha   90.00
_cell.angle_beta   90.00
_cell.angle_gamma   90.00
#
_symmetry.space_group_name_H-M   'P 1'
#
loop_
_entity.id
_entity.type
_entity.pdbx_description
1 polymer ?
#
loop_
_entity_poly.entity_id
_entity_poly.type
_entity_poly.pdbx_seq_one_letter_code
_entity_poly.pdbx_strand_id
1 'polypeptide(L)'
;MPLTRRFLGAILCLAALSTLIAVVPPIAAAAGAENAIATLVAKPVSLPDMALGQPAAPITIVEYSSLTCPHCAAFSENVFPMLQSKYIDTGKVRFVSREFPLDIKAAAASMLARCVGNGDAIRYFDIVGQLFKQQEPLVSRTLDTLNAIGDHFGMNEAAVEACVKDQVLLDKLTADQKFAVEALKAEATPTFFINGEMLKGAMSFEELDAKLAGLLKR
;
A
#
# COMPACT_ATOMS: atom_id res chain seq x y z
N MET A 1 -37.96 -88.84 23.26
CA MET A 1 -37.82 -87.70 24.14
C MET A 1 -36.72 -86.83 23.59
N PRO A 2 -36.98 -85.73 23.01
CA PRO A 2 -35.94 -84.76 22.81
C PRO A 2 -36.25 -83.38 23.43
N LEU A 3 -35.22 -82.81 24.08
CA LEU A 3 -35.24 -81.48 24.66
C LEU A 3 -35.05 -80.39 23.58
N THR A 4 -35.96 -79.48 23.53
CA THR A 4 -35.85 -78.25 22.71
C THR A 4 -35.10 -77.13 23.45
N ARG A 5 -33.97 -76.74 22.90
CA ARG A 5 -33.15 -75.61 23.38
C ARG A 5 -33.52 -74.36 22.65
N ARG A 6 -34.15 -73.37 23.33
CA ARG A 6 -34.43 -72.07 22.82
C ARG A 6 -33.18 -71.20 22.91
N PHE A 7 -32.69 -70.70 21.76
CA PHE A 7 -31.65 -69.65 21.71
C PHE A 7 -32.32 -68.28 21.73
N LEU A 8 -32.02 -67.51 22.77
CA LEU A 8 -32.34 -66.06 22.82
C LEU A 8 -31.27 -65.33 22.01
N GLY A 9 -31.71 -64.72 20.90
CA GLY A 9 -30.84 -63.81 20.12
C GLY A 9 -30.81 -62.41 20.76
N ALA A 10 -29.69 -61.98 21.25
CA ALA A 10 -29.45 -60.60 21.67
C ALA A 10 -29.20 -59.74 20.46
N ILE A 11 -30.10 -58.77 20.19
CA ILE A 11 -29.92 -57.75 19.17
C ILE A 11 -29.05 -56.63 19.77
N LEU A 12 -27.79 -56.52 19.31
CA LEU A 12 -26.93 -55.37 19.61
C LEU A 12 -27.34 -54.18 18.70
N CYS A 13 -27.95 -53.20 19.28
CA CYS A 13 -28.13 -51.88 18.62
C CYS A 13 -26.81 -51.13 18.65
N LEU A 14 -26.06 -51.07 17.52
CA LEU A 14 -24.99 -50.12 17.31
C LEU A 14 -25.56 -48.73 17.07
N ALA A 15 -25.47 -47.86 18.06
CA ALA A 15 -25.72 -46.42 17.88
C ALA A 15 -24.54 -45.81 17.12
N ALA A 16 -24.73 -45.50 15.84
CA ALA A 16 -23.78 -44.73 15.05
C ALA A 16 -23.81 -43.27 15.51
N LEU A 17 -22.78 -42.86 16.21
CA LEU A 17 -22.55 -41.47 16.59
C LEU A 17 -22.03 -40.73 15.34
N SER A 18 -22.96 -40.08 14.58
CA SER A 18 -22.59 -39.21 13.45
C SER A 18 -22.01 -37.89 14.01
N THR A 19 -20.70 -37.73 14.03
CA THR A 19 -20.05 -36.46 14.31
C THR A 19 -20.28 -35.53 13.12
N LEU A 20 -21.16 -34.54 13.31
CA LEU A 20 -21.27 -33.41 12.38
C LEU A 20 -20.01 -32.57 12.47
N ILE A 21 -19.09 -32.74 11.53
CA ILE A 21 -17.99 -31.82 11.33
C ILE A 21 -18.58 -30.57 10.70
N ALA A 22 -18.76 -29.51 11.51
CA ALA A 22 -19.13 -28.20 10.99
C ALA A 22 -17.99 -27.65 10.14
N VAL A 23 -18.13 -27.77 8.82
CA VAL A 23 -17.23 -27.09 7.86
C VAL A 23 -17.52 -25.60 7.96
N VAL A 24 -16.69 -24.86 8.70
CA VAL A 24 -16.73 -23.40 8.75
C VAL A 24 -16.36 -22.91 7.35
N PRO A 25 -17.23 -22.12 6.67
CA PRO A 25 -16.91 -21.65 5.32
C PRO A 25 -15.68 -20.72 5.34
N PRO A 26 -14.76 -20.80 4.35
CA PRO A 26 -13.54 -20.02 4.30
C PRO A 26 -13.76 -18.49 4.18
N ILE A 27 -15.00 -18.04 3.91
CA ILE A 27 -15.37 -16.63 3.72
C ILE A 27 -15.18 -15.79 5.00
N ALA A 28 -15.44 -16.34 6.18
CA ALA A 28 -15.32 -15.59 7.44
C ALA A 28 -13.86 -15.30 7.83
N ALA A 29 -12.93 -16.17 7.46
CA ALA A 29 -11.51 -15.97 7.72
C ALA A 29 -10.89 -14.90 6.81
N ALA A 30 -11.32 -14.79 5.55
CA ALA A 30 -10.88 -13.78 4.61
C ALA A 30 -11.33 -12.36 5.02
N ALA A 31 -12.58 -12.18 5.40
CA ALA A 31 -13.11 -10.90 5.87
C ALA A 31 -12.42 -10.41 7.15
N GLY A 32 -12.03 -11.32 8.05
CA GLY A 32 -11.27 -10.98 9.25
C GLY A 32 -9.85 -10.48 8.94
N ALA A 33 -9.19 -11.07 7.94
CA ALA A 33 -7.85 -10.68 7.51
C ALA A 33 -7.84 -9.31 6.79
N GLU A 34 -8.82 -9.04 5.94
CA GLU A 34 -8.98 -7.75 5.26
C GLU A 34 -9.22 -6.61 6.25
N ASN A 35 -10.07 -6.81 7.25
CA ASN A 35 -10.32 -5.84 8.31
C ASN A 35 -9.06 -5.57 9.16
N ALA A 36 -8.23 -6.59 9.40
CA ALA A 36 -6.96 -6.43 10.11
C ALA A 36 -5.96 -5.61 9.29
N ILE A 37 -5.82 -5.88 7.98
CA ILE A 37 -4.96 -5.11 7.07
C ILE A 37 -5.45 -3.67 6.96
N ALA A 38 -6.75 -3.43 6.80
CA ALA A 38 -7.33 -2.10 6.75
C ALA A 38 -6.99 -1.28 8.01
N THR A 39 -7.06 -1.90 9.19
CA THR A 39 -6.69 -1.26 10.47
C THR A 39 -5.20 -0.91 10.53
N LEU A 40 -4.32 -1.79 10.04
CA LEU A 40 -2.87 -1.56 10.02
C LEU A 40 -2.48 -0.46 9.03
N VAL A 41 -3.10 -0.44 7.83
CA VAL A 41 -2.85 0.58 6.79
C VAL A 41 -3.40 1.95 7.18
N ALA A 42 -4.45 2.02 8.01
CA ALA A 42 -5.12 3.27 8.36
C ALA A 42 -4.24 4.28 9.11
N LYS A 43 -3.11 3.86 9.67
CA LYS A 43 -2.23 4.72 10.44
C LYS A 43 -0.82 4.77 9.85
N PRO A 44 -0.16 5.94 9.86
CA PRO A 44 1.27 6.04 9.59
C PRO A 44 2.06 5.29 10.66
N VAL A 45 3.28 4.86 10.32
CA VAL A 45 4.16 4.13 11.25
C VAL A 45 5.15 5.08 11.91
N SER A 46 6.21 5.48 11.18
CA SER A 46 7.28 6.35 11.70
C SER A 46 7.23 7.74 11.09
N LEU A 47 6.84 7.84 9.81
CA LEU A 47 6.70 9.08 9.08
C LEU A 47 5.23 9.47 8.96
N PRO A 48 4.87 10.76 9.07
CA PRO A 48 3.52 11.22 8.82
C PRO A 48 3.11 10.94 7.38
N ASP A 49 1.84 10.61 7.16
CA ASP A 49 1.29 10.40 5.82
C ASP A 49 1.36 11.69 4.99
N MET A 50 1.80 11.57 3.75
CA MET A 50 1.65 12.60 2.73
C MET A 50 0.40 12.28 1.92
N ALA A 51 -0.63 13.11 2.05
CA ALA A 51 -1.94 12.80 1.50
C ALA A 51 -2.56 13.99 0.75
N LEU A 52 -3.21 13.70 -0.38
CA LEU A 52 -4.09 14.60 -1.10
C LEU A 52 -5.55 14.19 -0.95
N GLY A 53 -6.46 15.12 -1.11
CA GLY A 53 -7.89 14.91 -0.96
C GLY A 53 -8.39 15.12 0.47
N GLN A 54 -9.69 15.00 0.64
CA GLN A 54 -10.35 15.28 1.92
C GLN A 54 -10.11 14.16 2.93
N PRO A 55 -9.80 14.48 4.22
CA PRO A 55 -9.65 13.46 5.26
C PRO A 55 -10.89 12.56 5.43
N ALA A 56 -12.08 13.10 5.17
CA ALA A 56 -13.36 12.39 5.28
C ALA A 56 -13.84 11.77 3.95
N ALA A 57 -12.97 11.65 2.93
CA ALA A 57 -13.33 11.00 1.68
C ALA A 57 -13.77 9.54 1.92
N PRO A 58 -14.81 9.05 1.23
CA PRO A 58 -15.35 7.70 1.44
C PRO A 58 -14.38 6.58 1.04
N ILE A 59 -13.39 6.90 0.19
CA ILE A 59 -12.38 5.95 -0.25
C ILE A 59 -11.00 6.49 0.13
N THR A 60 -10.18 5.63 0.76
CA THR A 60 -8.75 5.89 0.97
C THR A 60 -7.93 4.95 0.10
N ILE A 61 -7.01 5.53 -0.67
CA ILE A 61 -5.98 4.79 -1.42
C ILE A 61 -4.65 5.07 -0.76
N VAL A 62 -3.93 4.03 -0.34
CA VAL A 62 -2.54 4.13 0.12
C VAL A 62 -1.66 3.46 -0.92
N GLU A 63 -0.72 4.20 -1.49
CA GLU A 63 0.28 3.69 -2.43
C GLU A 63 1.63 3.53 -1.72
N TYR A 64 2.20 2.34 -1.79
CA TYR A 64 3.61 2.09 -1.49
C TYR A 64 4.40 2.11 -2.79
N SER A 65 5.30 3.07 -2.93
CA SER A 65 5.94 3.44 -4.20
C SER A 65 7.44 3.63 -4.06
N SER A 66 8.18 3.37 -5.12
CA SER A 66 9.61 3.63 -5.22
C SER A 66 9.92 4.57 -6.37
N LEU A 67 10.76 5.57 -6.11
CA LEU A 67 11.16 6.57 -7.12
C LEU A 67 12.10 6.03 -8.21
N THR A 68 12.61 4.80 -8.06
CA THR A 68 13.37 4.09 -9.11
C THR A 68 12.55 2.99 -9.80
N CYS A 69 11.28 2.80 -9.43
CA CYS A 69 10.42 1.80 -10.04
C CYS A 69 9.75 2.34 -11.32
N PRO A 70 9.97 1.73 -12.52
CA PRO A 70 9.36 2.20 -13.76
C PRO A 70 7.82 2.13 -13.76
N HIS A 71 7.24 1.13 -13.09
CA HIS A 71 5.79 1.00 -12.97
C HIS A 71 5.16 2.09 -12.10
N CYS A 72 5.90 2.57 -11.08
CA CYS A 72 5.47 3.70 -10.26
C CYS A 72 5.52 5.01 -11.06
N ALA A 73 6.57 5.22 -11.87
CA ALA A 73 6.64 6.36 -12.79
C ALA A 73 5.49 6.34 -13.79
N ALA A 74 5.22 5.21 -14.42
CA ALA A 74 4.10 5.06 -15.36
C ALA A 74 2.73 5.36 -14.69
N PHE A 75 2.50 4.92 -13.46
CA PHE A 75 1.31 5.28 -12.70
C PHE A 75 1.25 6.79 -12.43
N SER A 76 2.33 7.37 -11.95
CA SER A 76 2.42 8.81 -11.63
C SER A 76 2.16 9.70 -12.86
N GLU A 77 2.62 9.30 -14.04
CA GLU A 77 2.49 10.09 -15.26
C GLU A 77 1.17 9.88 -15.99
N ASN A 78 0.66 8.63 -16.04
CA ASN A 78 -0.44 8.27 -16.92
C ASN A 78 -1.77 8.02 -16.20
N VAL A 79 -1.75 7.70 -14.90
CA VAL A 79 -2.96 7.34 -14.14
C VAL A 79 -3.28 8.38 -13.08
N PHE A 80 -2.28 8.82 -12.32
CA PHE A 80 -2.47 9.72 -11.20
C PHE A 80 -3.14 11.06 -11.56
N PRO A 81 -2.83 11.74 -12.69
CA PRO A 81 -3.52 12.99 -13.04
C PRO A 81 -5.03 12.82 -13.26
N MET A 82 -5.45 11.69 -13.84
CA MET A 82 -6.86 11.37 -14.03
C MET A 82 -7.53 10.97 -12.70
N LEU A 83 -6.84 10.22 -11.85
CA LEU A 83 -7.29 9.92 -10.49
C LEU A 83 -7.47 11.20 -9.68
N GLN A 84 -6.52 12.13 -9.77
CA GLN A 84 -6.57 13.40 -9.07
C GLN A 84 -7.79 14.20 -9.49
N SER A 85 -7.93 14.50 -10.77
CA SER A 85 -9.00 15.37 -11.27
C SER A 85 -10.41 14.79 -11.08
N LYS A 86 -10.57 13.46 -11.25
CA LYS A 86 -11.90 12.82 -11.20
C LYS A 86 -12.33 12.45 -9.77
N TYR A 87 -11.40 12.13 -8.89
CA TYR A 87 -11.71 11.53 -7.59
C TYR A 87 -11.14 12.29 -6.39
N ILE A 88 -9.87 12.74 -6.44
CA ILE A 88 -9.23 13.39 -5.30
C ILE A 88 -9.77 14.81 -5.15
N ASP A 89 -9.73 15.61 -6.21
CA ASP A 89 -10.18 17.02 -6.22
C ASP A 89 -11.70 17.13 -6.00
N THR A 90 -12.45 16.07 -6.32
CA THR A 90 -13.90 15.99 -6.09
C THR A 90 -14.28 15.46 -4.71
N GLY A 91 -13.29 15.19 -3.83
CA GLY A 91 -13.52 14.74 -2.45
C GLY A 91 -13.97 13.29 -2.30
N LYS A 92 -13.90 12.49 -3.36
CA LYS A 92 -14.31 11.06 -3.35
C LYS A 92 -13.20 10.13 -2.87
N VAL A 93 -11.94 10.55 -3.05
CA VAL A 93 -10.76 9.77 -2.69
C VAL A 93 -9.81 10.63 -1.86
N ARG A 94 -9.29 10.04 -0.78
CA ARG A 94 -8.08 10.46 -0.10
C ARG A 94 -6.94 9.57 -0.59
N PHE A 95 -5.93 10.17 -1.22
CA PHE A 95 -4.76 9.46 -1.73
C PHE A 95 -3.57 9.72 -0.80
N VAL A 96 -2.95 8.64 -0.32
CA VAL A 96 -1.80 8.67 0.59
C VAL A 96 -0.61 8.04 -0.13
N SER A 97 0.50 8.78 -0.21
CA SER A 97 1.78 8.26 -0.70
C SER A 97 2.64 7.82 0.46
N ARG A 98 3.19 6.61 0.38
CA ARG A 98 4.17 6.06 1.31
C ARG A 98 5.38 5.54 0.57
N GLU A 99 6.55 5.86 1.05
CA GLU A 99 7.80 5.46 0.43
C GLU A 99 8.08 3.97 0.64
N PHE A 100 8.54 3.34 -0.44
CA PHE A 100 9.03 1.97 -0.44
C PHE A 100 10.31 1.89 -1.31
N PRO A 101 11.43 2.47 -0.84
CA PRO A 101 12.63 2.57 -1.64
C PRO A 101 13.21 1.19 -1.96
N LEU A 102 13.36 0.87 -3.26
CA LEU A 102 13.93 -0.40 -3.71
C LEU A 102 15.45 -0.45 -3.67
N ASP A 103 16.08 0.74 -3.60
CA ASP A 103 17.52 0.91 -3.59
C ASP A 103 17.91 2.22 -2.90
N ILE A 104 19.23 2.45 -2.75
CA ILE A 104 19.77 3.65 -2.08
C ILE A 104 19.44 4.94 -2.83
N LYS A 105 19.30 4.91 -4.17
CA LYS A 105 18.95 6.07 -4.98
C LYS A 105 17.51 6.48 -4.73
N ALA A 106 16.61 5.50 -4.67
CA ALA A 106 15.21 5.71 -4.29
C ALA A 106 15.11 6.23 -2.85
N ALA A 107 15.92 5.73 -1.92
CA ALA A 107 15.94 6.23 -0.55
C ALA A 107 16.37 7.70 -0.50
N ALA A 108 17.47 8.06 -1.16
CA ALA A 108 17.93 9.46 -1.22
C ALA A 108 16.88 10.39 -1.86
N ALA A 109 16.24 9.96 -2.94
CA ALA A 109 15.17 10.73 -3.59
C ALA A 109 13.94 10.88 -2.68
N SER A 110 13.55 9.84 -1.95
CA SER A 110 12.47 9.89 -0.96
C SER A 110 12.80 10.85 0.19
N MET A 111 14.05 10.84 0.67
CA MET A 111 14.51 11.78 1.69
C MET A 111 14.41 13.22 1.18
N LEU A 112 14.87 13.51 -0.04
CA LEU A 112 14.75 14.83 -0.64
C LEU A 112 13.27 15.26 -0.75
N ALA A 113 12.38 14.36 -1.19
CA ALA A 113 10.95 14.65 -1.26
C ALA A 113 10.37 15.02 0.12
N ARG A 114 10.78 14.32 1.18
CA ARG A 114 10.39 14.64 2.55
C ARG A 114 10.92 15.99 3.04
N CYS A 115 12.17 16.31 2.74
CA CYS A 115 12.78 17.60 3.13
C CYS A 115 12.09 18.77 2.41
N VAL A 116 11.84 18.65 1.11
CA VAL A 116 11.13 19.68 0.33
C VAL A 116 9.69 19.84 0.81
N GLY A 117 9.01 18.72 1.02
CA GLY A 117 7.64 18.73 1.52
C GLY A 117 7.53 19.37 2.90
N ASN A 118 8.45 19.04 3.80
CA ASN A 118 8.49 19.59 5.17
C ASN A 118 7.12 19.64 5.85
N GLY A 119 6.31 18.56 5.69
CA GLY A 119 4.95 18.44 6.20
C GLY A 119 3.86 18.99 5.27
N ASP A 120 4.20 19.69 4.20
CA ASP A 120 3.27 20.13 3.16
C ASP A 120 3.12 19.05 2.08
N ALA A 121 1.95 18.45 2.01
CA ALA A 121 1.67 17.40 1.06
C ALA A 121 1.69 17.88 -0.39
N ILE A 122 1.27 19.11 -0.67
CA ILE A 122 1.26 19.65 -2.05
C ILE A 122 2.70 19.73 -2.56
N ARG A 123 3.61 20.34 -1.78
CA ARG A 123 5.03 20.41 -2.13
C ARG A 123 5.67 19.03 -2.26
N TYR A 124 5.28 18.08 -1.39
CA TYR A 124 5.75 16.70 -1.47
C TYR A 124 5.31 16.03 -2.78
N PHE A 125 4.04 16.13 -3.16
CA PHE A 125 3.56 15.53 -4.42
C PHE A 125 4.15 16.23 -5.65
N ASP A 126 4.41 17.52 -5.60
CA ASP A 126 5.06 18.26 -6.68
C ASP A 126 6.49 17.73 -6.94
N ILE A 127 7.30 17.60 -5.89
CA ILE A 127 8.66 17.07 -6.08
C ILE A 127 8.65 15.59 -6.44
N VAL A 128 7.76 14.77 -5.90
CA VAL A 128 7.61 13.36 -6.28
C VAL A 128 7.30 13.24 -7.78
N GLY A 129 6.39 14.08 -8.30
CA GLY A 129 6.10 14.15 -9.72
C GLY A 129 7.31 14.54 -10.58
N GLN A 130 8.14 15.49 -10.11
CA GLN A 130 9.38 15.86 -10.81
C GLN A 130 10.43 14.73 -10.78
N LEU A 131 10.56 14.04 -9.66
CA LEU A 131 11.47 12.89 -9.52
C LEU A 131 11.09 11.74 -10.45
N PHE A 132 9.79 11.44 -10.59
CA PHE A 132 9.33 10.44 -11.55
C PHE A 132 9.56 10.85 -13.01
N LYS A 133 9.28 12.08 -13.39
CA LYS A 133 9.57 12.61 -14.74
C LYS A 133 11.06 12.57 -15.08
N GLN A 134 11.93 12.61 -14.08
CA GLN A 134 13.37 12.56 -14.25
C GLN A 134 13.98 11.23 -13.77
N GLN A 135 13.21 10.14 -13.83
CA GLN A 135 13.64 8.85 -13.29
C GLN A 135 14.90 8.30 -13.98
N GLU A 136 15.03 8.44 -15.29
CA GLU A 136 16.24 8.01 -16.00
C GLU A 136 17.49 8.75 -15.50
N PRO A 137 17.57 10.10 -15.51
CA PRO A 137 18.69 10.81 -14.91
C PRO A 137 18.84 10.57 -13.40
N LEU A 138 17.75 10.37 -12.65
CA LEU A 138 17.81 10.01 -11.23
C LEU A 138 18.56 8.69 -11.02
N VAL A 139 18.35 7.70 -11.87
CA VAL A 139 19.05 6.41 -11.78
C VAL A 139 20.50 6.50 -12.27
N SER A 140 20.77 7.24 -13.34
CA SER A 140 22.09 7.29 -13.98
C SER A 140 23.04 8.32 -13.35
N ARG A 141 22.53 9.45 -12.84
CA ARG A 141 23.27 10.59 -12.29
C ARG A 141 22.58 11.12 -11.03
N THR A 142 22.41 10.26 -10.04
CA THR A 142 21.58 10.50 -8.87
C THR A 142 21.82 11.83 -8.20
N LEU A 143 23.06 12.13 -7.83
CA LEU A 143 23.38 13.32 -7.04
C LEU A 143 23.16 14.62 -7.81
N ASP A 144 23.58 14.64 -9.09
CA ASP A 144 23.35 15.80 -9.97
C ASP A 144 21.85 16.07 -10.14
N THR A 145 21.06 15.01 -10.31
CA THR A 145 19.61 15.11 -10.48
C THR A 145 18.94 15.60 -9.20
N LEU A 146 19.34 15.07 -8.04
CA LEU A 146 18.81 15.52 -6.75
C LEU A 146 19.15 17.00 -6.48
N ASN A 147 20.37 17.44 -6.80
CA ASN A 147 20.78 18.83 -6.66
C ASN A 147 19.97 19.75 -7.59
N ALA A 148 19.81 19.37 -8.87
CA ALA A 148 19.03 20.16 -9.82
C ALA A 148 17.55 20.27 -9.44
N ILE A 149 16.96 19.19 -8.96
CA ILE A 149 15.58 19.20 -8.47
C ILE A 149 15.47 19.97 -7.15
N GLY A 150 16.41 19.77 -6.22
CA GLY A 150 16.46 20.51 -4.96
C GLY A 150 16.54 22.02 -5.16
N ASP A 151 17.40 22.48 -6.10
CA ASP A 151 17.53 23.90 -6.47
C ASP A 151 16.21 24.49 -6.99
N HIS A 152 15.51 23.73 -7.85
CA HIS A 152 14.17 24.13 -8.32
C HIS A 152 13.15 24.36 -7.17
N PHE A 153 13.30 23.63 -6.05
CA PHE A 153 12.47 23.79 -4.86
C PHE A 153 13.11 24.72 -3.80
N GLY A 154 14.20 25.40 -4.11
CA GLY A 154 14.85 26.39 -3.25
C GLY A 154 15.85 25.79 -2.25
N MET A 155 16.33 24.57 -2.48
CA MET A 155 17.38 23.94 -1.68
C MET A 155 18.73 24.01 -2.42
N ASN A 156 19.74 24.63 -1.82
CA ASN A 156 21.10 24.58 -2.35
C ASN A 156 21.75 23.19 -2.13
N GLU A 157 22.89 22.93 -2.77
CA GLU A 157 23.58 21.64 -2.68
C GLU A 157 23.88 21.21 -1.23
N ALA A 158 24.27 22.14 -0.36
CA ALA A 158 24.55 21.82 1.04
C ALA A 158 23.30 21.38 1.79
N ALA A 159 22.14 21.97 1.48
CA ALA A 159 20.86 21.59 2.07
C ALA A 159 20.37 20.21 1.53
N VAL A 160 20.59 19.96 0.22
CA VAL A 160 20.31 18.64 -0.38
C VAL A 160 21.22 17.58 0.27
N GLU A 161 22.51 17.85 0.39
CA GLU A 161 23.46 16.94 1.01
C GLU A 161 23.10 16.64 2.48
N ALA A 162 22.76 17.67 3.26
CA ALA A 162 22.32 17.49 4.65
C ALA A 162 21.07 16.63 4.75
N CYS A 163 20.11 16.84 3.83
CA CYS A 163 18.88 16.07 3.76
C CYS A 163 19.14 14.58 3.47
N VAL A 164 19.88 14.26 2.42
CA VAL A 164 20.12 12.87 2.02
C VAL A 164 21.11 12.13 2.92
N LYS A 165 21.76 12.83 3.84
CA LYS A 165 22.61 12.27 4.90
C LYS A 165 21.92 12.20 6.26
N ASP A 166 20.66 12.63 6.37
CA ASP A 166 19.92 12.56 7.63
C ASP A 166 19.61 11.10 8.00
N GLN A 167 20.43 10.55 8.89
CA GLN A 167 20.29 9.16 9.33
C GLN A 167 18.94 8.91 10.04
N VAL A 168 18.42 9.89 10.77
CA VAL A 168 17.13 9.74 11.47
C VAL A 168 15.98 9.60 10.48
N LEU A 169 16.01 10.36 9.39
CA LEU A 169 15.03 10.26 8.31
C LEU A 169 15.16 8.91 7.58
N LEU A 170 16.36 8.46 7.28
CA LEU A 170 16.63 7.18 6.65
C LEU A 170 16.14 6.00 7.53
N ASP A 171 16.39 6.06 8.83
CA ASP A 171 15.95 5.03 9.77
C ASP A 171 14.41 4.92 9.80
N LYS A 172 13.70 6.06 9.76
CA LYS A 172 12.25 6.08 9.69
C LYS A 172 11.72 5.50 8.38
N LEU A 173 12.30 5.88 7.23
CA LEU A 173 11.95 5.29 5.93
C LEU A 173 12.15 3.77 5.91
N THR A 174 13.26 3.31 6.48
CA THR A 174 13.58 1.88 6.58
C THR A 174 12.59 1.15 7.50
N ALA A 175 12.22 1.76 8.62
CA ALA A 175 11.23 1.18 9.53
C ALA A 175 9.85 1.07 8.88
N ASP A 176 9.43 2.08 8.12
CA ASP A 176 8.14 2.10 7.42
C ASP A 176 8.12 1.07 6.29
N GLN A 177 9.20 0.93 5.52
CA GLN A 177 9.35 -0.13 4.51
C GLN A 177 9.32 -1.52 5.15
N LYS A 178 10.05 -1.71 6.24
CA LYS A 178 10.04 -2.98 6.98
C LYS A 178 8.63 -3.35 7.45
N PHE A 179 7.90 -2.40 8.01
CA PHE A 179 6.51 -2.60 8.40
C PHE A 179 5.63 -2.99 7.20
N ALA A 180 5.78 -2.33 6.06
CA ALA A 180 5.03 -2.65 4.86
C ALA A 180 5.27 -4.10 4.40
N VAL A 181 6.52 -4.57 4.43
CA VAL A 181 6.88 -5.95 4.08
C VAL A 181 6.36 -6.95 5.11
N GLU A 182 6.65 -6.73 6.38
CA GLU A 182 6.39 -7.73 7.43
C GLU A 182 4.91 -7.79 7.83
N ALA A 183 4.27 -6.65 8.03
CA ALA A 183 2.90 -6.56 8.52
C ALA A 183 1.86 -6.55 7.39
N LEU A 184 2.12 -5.80 6.30
CA LEU A 184 1.17 -5.60 5.22
C LEU A 184 1.40 -6.53 4.03
N LYS A 185 2.54 -7.27 3.97
CA LYS A 185 2.91 -8.14 2.84
C LYS A 185 3.02 -7.41 1.50
N ALA A 186 3.39 -6.13 1.54
CA ALA A 186 3.77 -5.36 0.37
C ALA A 186 5.19 -5.78 -0.04
N GLU A 187 5.33 -6.52 -1.14
CA GLU A 187 6.60 -7.14 -1.59
C GLU A 187 7.05 -6.58 -2.95
N ALA A 188 6.26 -5.71 -3.56
CA ALA A 188 6.51 -5.13 -4.86
C ALA A 188 6.01 -3.67 -4.91
N THR A 189 6.48 -2.90 -5.90
CA THR A 189 6.02 -1.54 -6.17
C THR A 189 5.49 -1.39 -7.60
N PRO A 190 4.42 -0.61 -7.79
CA PRO A 190 3.57 -0.08 -6.74
C PRO A 190 2.72 -1.16 -6.07
N THR A 191 2.42 -1.00 -4.78
CA THR A 191 1.38 -1.76 -4.07
C THR A 191 0.36 -0.76 -3.54
N PHE A 192 -0.90 -0.99 -3.86
CA PHE A 192 -2.01 -0.15 -3.43
C PHE A 192 -2.85 -0.86 -2.37
N PHE A 193 -3.37 -0.07 -1.43
CA PHE A 193 -4.42 -0.51 -0.51
C PHE A 193 -5.63 0.42 -0.71
N ILE A 194 -6.73 -0.11 -1.22
CA ILE A 194 -7.97 0.64 -1.43
C ILE A 194 -8.97 0.21 -0.36
N ASN A 195 -9.23 1.08 0.61
CA ASN A 195 -10.01 0.76 1.81
C ASN A 195 -9.55 -0.55 2.50
N GLY A 196 -8.23 -0.82 2.46
CA GLY A 196 -7.60 -2.00 3.06
C GLY A 196 -7.47 -3.21 2.15
N GLU A 197 -8.14 -3.23 1.00
CA GLU A 197 -7.93 -4.28 -0.01
C GLU A 197 -6.63 -4.05 -0.75
N MET A 198 -5.72 -5.03 -0.72
CA MET A 198 -4.41 -4.95 -1.36
C MET A 198 -4.48 -5.29 -2.84
N LEU A 199 -3.86 -4.44 -3.66
CA LEU A 199 -3.66 -4.63 -5.11
C LEU A 199 -2.18 -4.44 -5.43
N LYS A 200 -1.57 -5.44 -6.05
CA LYS A 200 -0.14 -5.43 -6.41
C LYS A 200 0.05 -5.09 -7.89
N GLY A 201 1.03 -4.24 -8.18
CA GLY A 201 1.44 -3.89 -9.53
C GLY A 201 0.71 -2.68 -10.13
N ALA A 202 1.07 -2.38 -11.38
CA ALA A 202 0.47 -1.27 -12.11
C ALA A 202 -1.00 -1.55 -12.45
N MET A 203 -1.83 -0.52 -12.35
CA MET A 203 -3.21 -0.52 -12.81
C MET A 203 -3.39 0.53 -13.91
N SER A 204 -4.22 0.24 -14.91
CA SER A 204 -4.72 1.26 -15.82
C SER A 204 -5.73 2.16 -15.13
N PHE A 205 -5.97 3.34 -15.71
CA PHE A 205 -7.01 4.22 -15.17
C PHE A 205 -8.40 3.59 -15.27
N GLU A 206 -8.69 2.85 -16.32
CA GLU A 206 -9.97 2.17 -16.55
C GLU A 206 -10.26 1.11 -15.48
N GLU A 207 -9.25 0.31 -15.09
CA GLU A 207 -9.36 -0.68 -14.03
C GLU A 207 -9.61 -0.01 -12.67
N LEU A 208 -8.85 1.04 -12.37
CA LEU A 208 -9.00 1.82 -11.16
C LEU A 208 -10.36 2.52 -11.10
N ASP A 209 -10.78 3.15 -12.21
CA ASP A 209 -12.07 3.83 -12.36
C ASP A 209 -13.25 2.90 -12.10
N ALA A 210 -13.24 1.71 -12.72
CA ALA A 210 -14.29 0.70 -12.53
C ALA A 210 -14.39 0.27 -11.05
N LYS A 211 -13.25 0.07 -10.39
CA LYS A 211 -13.19 -0.30 -8.98
C LYS A 211 -13.73 0.81 -8.07
N LEU A 212 -13.27 2.05 -8.26
CA LEU A 212 -13.71 3.20 -7.45
C LEU A 212 -15.20 3.50 -7.66
N ALA A 213 -15.69 3.43 -8.90
CA ALA A 213 -17.11 3.59 -9.20
C ALA A 213 -17.98 2.52 -8.53
N GLY A 214 -17.46 1.29 -8.42
CA GLY A 214 -18.14 0.19 -7.70
C GLY A 214 -18.21 0.44 -6.19
N LEU A 215 -17.16 1.00 -5.59
CA LEU A 215 -17.13 1.32 -4.15
C LEU A 215 -18.04 2.51 -3.79
N LEU A 216 -18.16 3.50 -4.67
CA LEU A 216 -19.00 4.68 -4.44
C LEU A 216 -20.50 4.42 -4.56
N LYS A 217 -20.92 3.26 -5.08
CA LYS A 217 -22.34 2.86 -5.21
C LYS A 217 -22.85 2.07 -4.00
N ARG A 218 -21.98 1.70 -3.08
CA ARG A 218 -22.30 0.95 -1.87
C ARG A 218 -22.64 1.87 -0.71
#